data_4f045a06cee2e1beec09e6bcb2335b32
#
_entry.id   4f045a06cee2e1beec09e6bcb2335b32
#
_cell.length_a   1.000
_cell.length_b   1.000
_cell.length_c   1.000
_cell.angle_alpha   90.00
_cell.angle_beta   90.00
_cell.angle_gamma   90.00
#
_symmetry.space_group_name_H-M   'P 1'
#
loop_
_entity.id
_entity.type
_entity.pdbx_description
1 polymer ?
#
loop_
_entity_poly.entity_id
_entity_poly.type
_entity_poly.pdbx_seq_one_letter_code
_entity_poly.pdbx_strand_id
1 'polypeptide(L)'
;MKKLVMLIPDILNSKGNVRIWSAGCSNGAEPFTLAILISELFGDNYPDSVDILATDIDPDNNFEDFFRYGIYDKDRLNRIPEDVCRKYFHGNEDNSGNVVLNDSIIERVEFMRHDLLSGNLPGGFFDIIICKNVLLHFNESEQSEIVSLIYNSMNDNGLFVTEQTHRLPDEWDDHFVRIFPDARIYRKFSEI
;
A
#
# COMPACT_ATOMS: atom_id res chain seq x y z
N MET A 1 -0.99 0.70 9.46
CA MET A 1 -1.88 -0.18 8.68
C MET A 1 -3.22 -0.46 9.40
N LYS A 2 -3.30 -1.05 10.61
CA LYS A 2 -4.60 -1.38 11.26
C LYS A 2 -5.58 -0.20 11.32
N LYS A 3 -5.14 1.01 11.71
CA LYS A 3 -6.00 2.20 11.71
C LYS A 3 -6.49 2.60 10.32
N LEU A 4 -5.68 2.43 9.30
CA LEU A 4 -6.06 2.71 7.92
C LEU A 4 -7.18 1.78 7.46
N VAL A 5 -7.01 0.47 7.69
CA VAL A 5 -8.00 -0.55 7.29
C VAL A 5 -9.36 -0.30 7.93
N MET A 6 -9.41 0.20 9.18
CA MET A 6 -10.67 0.55 9.86
C MET A 6 -11.45 1.71 9.21
N LEU A 7 -10.83 2.47 8.31
CA LEU A 7 -11.51 3.54 7.55
C LEU A 7 -12.13 3.05 6.23
N ILE A 8 -11.72 1.88 5.75
CA ILE A 8 -12.20 1.32 4.47
C ILE A 8 -13.72 1.13 4.44
N PRO A 9 -14.38 0.59 5.49
CA PRO A 9 -15.85 0.45 5.49
C PRO A 9 -16.59 1.77 5.28
N ASP A 10 -16.11 2.88 5.88
CA ASP A 10 -16.75 4.19 5.73
C ASP A 10 -16.60 4.71 4.30
N ILE A 11 -15.43 4.50 3.67
CA ILE A 11 -15.19 4.88 2.27
C ILE A 11 -16.09 4.04 1.35
N LEU A 12 -16.16 2.72 1.55
CA LEU A 12 -17.04 1.82 0.80
C LEU A 12 -18.51 2.23 0.91
N ASN A 13 -18.97 2.54 2.11
CA ASN A 13 -20.35 2.96 2.35
C ASN A 13 -20.69 4.28 1.64
N SER A 14 -19.71 5.18 1.49
CA SER A 14 -19.91 6.49 0.86
C SER A 14 -19.75 6.50 -0.65
N LYS A 15 -18.85 5.65 -1.18
CA LYS A 15 -18.43 5.67 -2.61
C LYS A 15 -18.80 4.39 -3.39
N GLY A 16 -19.05 3.29 -2.68
CA GLY A 16 -19.31 1.97 -3.28
C GLY A 16 -18.06 1.22 -3.71
N ASN A 17 -16.91 1.89 -3.83
CA ASN A 17 -15.60 1.27 -4.13
C ASN A 17 -14.47 1.99 -3.40
N VAL A 18 -13.33 1.31 -3.28
CA VAL A 18 -12.09 1.88 -2.73
C VAL A 18 -10.92 1.49 -3.61
N ARG A 19 -10.21 2.48 -4.13
CA ARG A 19 -8.96 2.27 -4.86
C ARG A 19 -7.78 2.66 -4.00
N ILE A 20 -6.84 1.73 -3.83
CA ILE A 20 -5.66 1.89 -2.97
C ILE A 20 -4.41 1.78 -3.83
N TRP A 21 -3.46 2.69 -3.64
CA TRP A 21 -2.15 2.64 -4.26
C TRP A 21 -1.06 2.50 -3.21
N SER A 22 -0.27 1.42 -3.29
CA SER A 22 0.98 1.22 -2.54
C SER A 22 2.15 1.64 -3.44
N ALA A 23 2.68 2.83 -3.20
CA ALA A 23 3.73 3.47 -3.99
C ALA A 23 5.12 3.14 -3.41
N GLY A 24 5.99 2.52 -4.21
CA GLY A 24 7.29 2.01 -3.75
C GLY A 24 7.12 0.74 -2.92
N CYS A 25 6.43 -0.25 -3.48
CA CYS A 25 5.98 -1.45 -2.77
C CYS A 25 7.07 -2.53 -2.57
N SER A 26 8.22 -2.40 -3.26
CA SER A 26 9.30 -3.39 -3.24
C SER A 26 8.76 -4.82 -3.53
N ASN A 27 9.14 -5.79 -2.74
CA ASN A 27 8.73 -7.19 -2.88
C ASN A 27 7.29 -7.51 -2.40
N GLY A 28 6.42 -6.52 -2.30
CA GLY A 28 5.00 -6.72 -1.98
C GLY A 28 4.64 -6.89 -0.51
N ALA A 29 5.60 -6.80 0.42
CA ALA A 29 5.33 -7.01 1.85
C ALA A 29 4.26 -6.04 2.40
N GLU A 30 4.24 -4.78 1.94
CA GLU A 30 3.26 -3.79 2.37
C GLU A 30 1.86 -4.04 1.76
N PRO A 31 1.68 -4.12 0.43
CA PRO A 31 0.36 -4.33 -0.17
C PRO A 31 -0.25 -5.69 0.21
N PHE A 32 0.53 -6.75 0.34
CA PHE A 32 0.01 -8.04 0.81
C PHE A 32 -0.39 -8.00 2.30
N THR A 33 0.37 -7.28 3.14
CA THR A 33 -0.07 -7.05 4.53
C THR A 33 -1.41 -6.30 4.57
N LEU A 34 -1.61 -5.33 3.68
CA LEU A 34 -2.86 -4.61 3.56
C LEU A 34 -4.00 -5.55 3.14
N ALA A 35 -3.80 -6.36 2.10
CA ALA A 35 -4.78 -7.33 1.62
C ALA A 35 -5.17 -8.34 2.71
N ILE A 36 -4.19 -8.85 3.48
CA ILE A 36 -4.44 -9.72 4.64
C ILE A 36 -5.28 -9.00 5.70
N LEU A 37 -4.95 -7.77 6.06
CA LEU A 37 -5.69 -7.01 7.08
C LEU A 37 -7.13 -6.70 6.63
N ILE A 38 -7.36 -6.47 5.34
CA ILE A 38 -8.70 -6.30 4.78
C ILE A 38 -9.45 -7.64 4.84
N SER A 39 -8.79 -8.75 4.50
CA SER A 39 -9.37 -10.09 4.62
C SER A 39 -9.73 -10.44 6.07
N GLU A 40 -8.91 -10.03 7.05
CA GLU A 40 -9.23 -10.20 8.48
C GLU A 40 -10.44 -9.35 8.91
N LEU A 41 -10.62 -8.17 8.32
CA LEU A 41 -11.74 -7.28 8.65
C LEU A 41 -13.06 -7.78 8.06
N PHE A 42 -13.07 -8.25 6.83
CA PHE A 42 -14.29 -8.60 6.10
C PHE A 42 -14.55 -10.12 6.06
N GLY A 43 -13.56 -10.96 6.40
CA GLY A 43 -13.66 -12.41 6.32
C GLY A 43 -13.98 -12.89 4.90
N ASP A 44 -14.91 -13.83 4.79
CA ASP A 44 -15.35 -14.38 3.49
C ASP A 44 -16.08 -13.35 2.60
N ASN A 45 -16.42 -12.18 3.15
CA ASN A 45 -17.07 -11.08 2.44
C ASN A 45 -16.07 -10.00 1.98
N TYR A 46 -14.82 -10.38 1.64
CA TYR A 46 -13.87 -9.42 1.07
C TYR A 46 -14.50 -8.73 -0.14
N PRO A 47 -14.66 -7.38 -0.11
CA PRO A 47 -15.40 -6.71 -1.18
C PRO A 47 -14.62 -6.72 -2.50
N ASP A 48 -15.24 -7.17 -3.59
CA ASP A 48 -14.66 -7.08 -4.94
C ASP A 48 -14.47 -5.62 -5.42
N SER A 49 -15.06 -4.68 -4.69
CA SER A 49 -14.93 -3.24 -4.93
C SER A 49 -13.73 -2.59 -4.22
N VAL A 50 -12.80 -3.39 -3.67
CA VAL A 50 -11.53 -2.90 -3.14
C VAL A 50 -10.41 -3.33 -4.07
N ASP A 51 -9.81 -2.34 -4.76
CA ASP A 51 -8.70 -2.54 -5.69
C ASP A 51 -7.39 -2.07 -5.04
N ILE A 52 -6.35 -2.90 -5.08
CA ILE A 52 -5.01 -2.55 -4.59
C ILE A 52 -4.04 -2.58 -5.77
N LEU A 53 -3.52 -1.40 -6.15
CA LEU A 53 -2.41 -1.26 -7.08
C LEU A 53 -1.12 -1.11 -6.30
N ALA A 54 -0.15 -1.96 -6.56
CA ALA A 54 1.20 -1.89 -6.03
C ALA A 54 2.17 -1.46 -7.13
N THR A 55 3.02 -0.46 -6.87
CA THR A 55 3.99 -0.01 -7.87
C THR A 55 5.37 0.14 -7.30
N ASP A 56 6.37 -0.16 -8.12
CA ASP A 56 7.79 0.08 -7.84
C ASP A 56 8.55 0.29 -9.15
N ILE A 57 9.73 0.91 -9.08
CA ILE A 57 10.62 1.05 -10.24
C ILE A 57 11.19 -0.31 -10.68
N ASP A 58 11.37 -1.24 -9.71
CA ASP A 58 11.89 -2.61 -9.91
C ASP A 58 13.13 -2.65 -10.83
N PRO A 59 14.24 -2.05 -10.41
CA PRO A 59 15.40 -1.86 -11.30
C PRO A 59 16.05 -3.18 -11.74
N ASP A 60 15.92 -4.23 -10.93
CA ASP A 60 16.53 -5.54 -11.17
C ASP A 60 15.55 -6.56 -11.78
N ASN A 61 14.31 -6.16 -12.08
CA ASN A 61 13.26 -7.02 -12.63
C ASN A 61 12.97 -8.27 -11.79
N ASN A 62 12.91 -8.14 -10.48
CA ASN A 62 12.73 -9.28 -9.58
C ASN A 62 11.51 -9.14 -8.66
N PHE A 63 10.83 -7.98 -8.64
CA PHE A 63 9.66 -7.80 -7.77
C PHE A 63 8.41 -8.43 -8.35
N GLU A 64 8.24 -8.45 -9.68
CA GLU A 64 7.08 -9.05 -10.34
C GLU A 64 6.86 -10.52 -9.92
N ASP A 65 7.94 -11.27 -9.69
CA ASP A 65 7.87 -12.67 -9.27
C ASP A 65 7.22 -12.84 -7.88
N PHE A 66 7.40 -11.88 -6.96
CA PHE A 66 6.71 -11.90 -5.66
C PHE A 66 5.20 -11.74 -5.82
N PHE A 67 4.76 -10.91 -6.77
CA PHE A 67 3.34 -10.70 -7.06
C PHE A 67 2.72 -11.84 -7.87
N ARG A 68 3.55 -12.59 -8.61
CA ARG A 68 3.10 -13.74 -9.39
C ARG A 68 3.06 -15.03 -8.56
N TYR A 69 4.06 -15.27 -7.72
CA TYR A 69 4.25 -16.55 -7.05
C TYR A 69 4.09 -16.49 -5.53
N GLY A 70 4.16 -15.32 -4.92
CA GLY A 70 4.00 -15.13 -3.48
C GLY A 70 5.02 -15.88 -2.61
N ILE A 71 6.23 -16.17 -3.14
CA ILE A 71 7.24 -16.98 -2.45
C ILE A 71 8.12 -16.08 -1.59
N TYR A 72 8.21 -16.42 -0.31
CA TYR A 72 9.00 -15.70 0.68
C TYR A 72 9.86 -16.65 1.52
N ASP A 73 11.02 -16.17 1.95
CA ASP A 73 11.80 -16.81 3.00
C ASP A 73 10.99 -16.79 4.31
N LYS A 74 10.87 -17.96 4.95
CA LYS A 74 10.13 -18.11 6.22
C LYS A 74 10.61 -17.16 7.30
N ASP A 75 11.90 -16.82 7.33
CA ASP A 75 12.49 -15.94 8.35
C ASP A 75 11.97 -14.50 8.24
N ARG A 76 11.46 -14.09 7.07
CA ARG A 76 10.82 -12.78 6.89
C ARG A 76 9.45 -12.67 7.56
N LEU A 77 8.82 -13.79 7.90
CA LEU A 77 7.51 -13.85 8.54
C LEU A 77 7.55 -13.75 10.07
N ASN A 78 8.72 -13.69 10.68
CA ASN A 78 8.91 -13.67 12.15
C ASN A 78 8.17 -12.55 12.90
N ARG A 79 7.72 -11.51 12.17
CA ARG A 79 6.94 -10.38 12.74
C ARG A 79 5.43 -10.53 12.55
N ILE A 80 5.01 -11.53 11.81
CA ILE A 80 3.58 -11.83 11.55
C ILE A 80 3.11 -12.80 12.65
N PRO A 81 1.94 -12.56 13.28
CA PRO A 81 1.36 -13.48 14.24
C PRO A 81 1.22 -14.89 13.64
N GLU A 82 1.48 -15.92 14.47
CA GLU A 82 1.54 -17.31 13.99
C GLU A 82 0.20 -17.80 13.42
N ASP A 83 -0.91 -17.36 13.98
CA ASP A 83 -2.26 -17.65 13.50
C ASP A 83 -2.51 -17.07 12.11
N VAL A 84 -2.03 -15.84 11.85
CA VAL A 84 -2.07 -15.20 10.53
C VAL A 84 -1.18 -15.95 9.54
N CYS A 85 0.05 -16.32 9.96
CA CYS A 85 0.93 -17.12 9.12
C CYS A 85 0.26 -18.43 8.69
N ARG A 86 -0.33 -19.17 9.63
CA ARG A 86 -1.01 -20.45 9.34
C ARG A 86 -2.22 -20.29 8.43
N LYS A 87 -2.89 -19.16 8.48
CA LYS A 87 -4.10 -18.88 7.69
C LYS A 87 -3.78 -18.49 6.25
N TYR A 88 -2.72 -17.71 6.03
CA TYR A 88 -2.44 -17.07 4.75
C TYR A 88 -1.19 -17.57 4.05
N PHE A 89 -0.38 -18.42 4.68
CA PHE A 89 0.83 -18.99 4.09
C PHE A 89 0.87 -20.49 4.26
N HIS A 90 1.42 -21.18 3.27
CA HIS A 90 1.69 -22.61 3.31
C HIS A 90 3.16 -22.89 2.98
N GLY A 91 3.66 -24.08 3.31
CA GLY A 91 5.03 -24.48 2.99
C GLY A 91 5.21 -24.65 1.48
N ASN A 92 6.36 -24.26 0.93
CA ASN A 92 6.69 -24.52 -0.45
C ASN A 92 7.00 -26.01 -0.65
N GLU A 93 6.48 -26.62 -1.70
CA GLU A 93 6.60 -28.05 -2.00
C GLU A 93 8.04 -28.51 -2.27
N ASP A 94 8.95 -27.57 -2.61
CA ASP A 94 10.36 -27.86 -2.91
C ASP A 94 11.25 -28.11 -1.69
N ASN A 95 10.70 -28.06 -0.48
CA ASN A 95 11.44 -28.17 0.79
C ASN A 95 12.57 -27.15 0.96
N SER A 96 12.54 -26.01 0.26
CA SER A 96 13.54 -24.94 0.34
C SER A 96 13.55 -24.18 1.67
N GLY A 97 12.56 -24.42 2.54
CA GLY A 97 12.30 -23.61 3.73
C GLY A 97 11.54 -22.33 3.43
N ASN A 98 11.16 -22.08 2.19
CA ASN A 98 10.32 -20.99 1.78
C ASN A 98 8.85 -21.25 2.10
N VAL A 99 8.07 -20.20 2.13
CA VAL A 99 6.61 -20.23 2.28
C VAL A 99 5.97 -19.50 1.10
N VAL A 100 4.75 -19.90 0.78
CA VAL A 100 3.97 -19.34 -0.31
C VAL A 100 2.73 -18.66 0.28
N LEU A 101 2.46 -17.43 -0.13
CA LEU A 101 1.24 -16.70 0.18
C LEU A 101 0.08 -17.32 -0.60
N ASN A 102 -1.09 -17.43 0.01
CA ASN A 102 -2.28 -17.97 -0.64
C ASN A 102 -2.70 -17.14 -1.86
N ASP A 103 -3.10 -17.81 -2.94
CA ASP A 103 -3.55 -17.18 -4.19
C ASP A 103 -4.69 -16.17 -3.95
N SER A 104 -5.60 -16.46 -3.01
CA SER A 104 -6.70 -15.58 -2.64
C SER A 104 -6.25 -14.19 -2.12
N ILE A 105 -5.00 -14.06 -1.69
CA ILE A 105 -4.39 -12.77 -1.30
C ILE A 105 -3.58 -12.19 -2.46
N ILE A 106 -2.85 -13.04 -3.20
CA ILE A 106 -2.06 -12.62 -4.36
C ILE A 106 -2.96 -11.92 -5.39
N GLU A 107 -4.10 -12.52 -5.71
CA GLU A 107 -5.08 -12.02 -6.69
C GLU A 107 -5.74 -10.68 -6.31
N ARG A 108 -5.59 -10.22 -5.05
CA ARG A 108 -6.12 -8.94 -4.57
C ARG A 108 -5.20 -7.75 -4.85
N VAL A 109 -3.98 -8.01 -5.36
CA VAL A 109 -2.97 -6.98 -5.57
C VAL A 109 -2.46 -7.02 -7.00
N GLU A 110 -2.70 -5.97 -7.75
CA GLU A 110 -2.10 -5.77 -9.05
C GLU A 110 -0.73 -5.11 -8.91
N PHE A 111 0.29 -5.63 -9.59
CA PHE A 111 1.61 -5.02 -9.65
C PHE A 111 1.85 -4.34 -10.99
N MET A 112 2.39 -3.13 -10.94
CA MET A 112 2.80 -2.38 -12.13
C MET A 112 4.15 -1.67 -11.87
N ARG A 113 5.04 -1.72 -12.85
CA ARG A 113 6.25 -0.89 -12.81
C ARG A 113 5.92 0.58 -12.98
N HIS A 114 6.45 1.39 -12.10
CA HIS A 114 6.21 2.82 -12.12
C HIS A 114 7.36 3.56 -11.41
N ASP A 115 7.88 4.58 -12.08
CA ASP A 115 8.84 5.52 -11.51
C ASP A 115 8.11 6.72 -10.96
N LEU A 116 8.25 6.98 -9.65
CA LEU A 116 7.61 8.10 -8.95
C LEU A 116 8.10 9.46 -9.43
N LEU A 117 9.31 9.54 -10.02
CA LEU A 117 9.85 10.78 -10.60
C LEU A 117 9.45 10.97 -12.08
N SER A 118 8.75 10.02 -12.69
CA SER A 118 8.31 10.14 -14.08
C SER A 118 7.27 11.24 -14.31
N GLY A 119 6.60 11.73 -13.26
CA GLY A 119 5.47 12.65 -13.33
C GLY A 119 4.18 12.05 -13.91
N ASN A 120 4.19 10.78 -14.31
CA ASN A 120 3.01 10.10 -14.86
C ASN A 120 2.13 9.54 -13.75
N LEU A 121 0.82 9.69 -13.87
CA LEU A 121 -0.12 9.07 -12.94
C LEU A 121 -0.23 7.56 -13.19
N PRO A 122 -0.22 6.71 -12.15
CA PRO A 122 -0.21 5.25 -12.31
C PRO A 122 -1.58 4.63 -12.67
N GLY A 123 -2.50 5.41 -13.23
CA GLY A 123 -3.77 4.86 -13.71
C GLY A 123 -5.01 5.33 -12.94
N GLY A 124 -5.26 6.63 -12.92
CA GLY A 124 -6.48 7.23 -12.36
C GLY A 124 -6.32 7.73 -10.94
N PHE A 125 -7.45 7.92 -10.23
CA PHE A 125 -7.46 8.49 -8.89
C PHE A 125 -7.66 7.43 -7.83
N PHE A 126 -7.05 7.66 -6.65
CA PHE A 126 -7.05 6.74 -5.51
C PHE A 126 -7.69 7.37 -4.27
N ASP A 127 -8.39 6.57 -3.50
CA ASP A 127 -8.97 6.96 -2.22
C ASP A 127 -7.94 6.86 -1.09
N ILE A 128 -6.98 5.96 -1.24
CA ILE A 128 -5.90 5.75 -0.29
C ILE A 128 -4.59 5.60 -1.06
N ILE A 129 -3.58 6.38 -0.69
CA ILE A 129 -2.20 6.20 -1.19
C ILE A 129 -1.28 5.94 -0.01
N ILE A 130 -0.48 4.89 -0.11
CA ILE A 130 0.52 4.52 0.89
C ILE A 130 1.90 4.67 0.25
N CYS A 131 2.77 5.51 0.83
CA CYS A 131 4.15 5.68 0.40
C CYS A 131 5.04 5.69 1.66
N LYS A 132 5.50 4.52 2.08
CA LYS A 132 6.25 4.35 3.33
C LYS A 132 7.65 3.84 3.07
N ASN A 133 8.62 4.43 3.76
CA ASN A 133 10.04 4.11 3.64
C ASN A 133 10.59 4.35 2.22
N VAL A 134 9.95 5.22 1.45
CA VAL A 134 10.31 5.56 0.07
C VAL A 134 10.92 6.95 0.00
N LEU A 135 10.24 7.97 0.54
CA LEU A 135 10.67 9.37 0.45
C LEU A 135 12.07 9.62 1.03
N LEU A 136 12.46 8.84 2.03
CA LEU A 136 13.80 8.94 2.65
C LEU A 136 14.97 8.65 1.69
N HIS A 137 14.72 8.08 0.52
CA HIS A 137 15.72 7.79 -0.51
C HIS A 137 15.92 8.94 -1.51
N PHE A 138 15.14 10.01 -1.41
CA PHE A 138 15.11 11.13 -2.33
C PHE A 138 15.55 12.42 -1.64
N ASN A 139 16.12 13.35 -2.42
CA ASN A 139 16.40 14.70 -1.93
C ASN A 139 15.12 15.54 -1.79
N GLU A 140 15.19 16.71 -1.16
CA GLU A 140 14.01 17.55 -0.85
C GLU A 140 13.18 17.92 -2.09
N SER A 141 13.83 18.26 -3.21
CA SER A 141 13.14 18.61 -4.46
C SER A 141 12.39 17.40 -5.03
N GLU A 142 13.04 16.23 -5.06
CA GLU A 142 12.44 14.99 -5.52
C GLU A 142 11.29 14.54 -4.61
N GLN A 143 11.43 14.73 -3.30
CA GLN A 143 10.34 14.44 -2.35
C GLN A 143 9.12 15.31 -2.65
N SER A 144 9.31 16.60 -2.94
CA SER A 144 8.21 17.50 -3.31
C SER A 144 7.55 17.09 -4.62
N GLU A 145 8.33 16.69 -5.63
CA GLU A 145 7.81 16.17 -6.90
C GLU A 145 6.96 14.90 -6.68
N ILE A 146 7.44 13.97 -5.84
CA ILE A 146 6.71 12.74 -5.51
C ILE A 146 5.42 13.06 -4.73
N VAL A 147 5.47 13.98 -3.75
CA VAL A 147 4.27 14.40 -3.01
C VAL A 147 3.27 15.09 -3.93
N SER A 148 3.74 15.89 -4.90
CA SER A 148 2.90 16.49 -5.95
C SER A 148 2.22 15.42 -6.80
N LEU A 149 2.96 14.41 -7.26
CA LEU A 149 2.39 13.27 -8.00
C LEU A 149 1.30 12.56 -7.16
N ILE A 150 1.60 12.27 -5.88
CA ILE A 150 0.66 11.63 -4.95
C ILE A 150 -0.61 12.50 -4.80
N TYR A 151 -0.46 13.80 -4.52
CA TYR A 151 -1.58 14.71 -4.37
C TYR A 151 -2.48 14.75 -5.62
N ASN A 152 -1.86 14.79 -6.80
CA ASN A 152 -2.58 14.80 -8.08
C ASN A 152 -3.22 13.45 -8.43
N SER A 153 -2.76 12.35 -7.82
CA SER A 153 -3.33 11.01 -7.96
C SER A 153 -4.45 10.71 -6.95
N MET A 154 -4.74 11.63 -6.02
CA MET A 154 -5.74 11.41 -4.97
C MET A 154 -7.11 11.93 -5.37
N ASN A 155 -8.14 11.16 -5.03
CA ASN A 155 -9.52 11.64 -4.96
C ASN A 155 -9.64 12.75 -3.89
N ASP A 156 -10.70 13.56 -4.01
CA ASP A 156 -11.08 14.51 -2.96
C ASP A 156 -11.35 13.78 -1.64
N ASN A 157 -10.85 14.33 -0.54
CA ASN A 157 -10.86 13.69 0.79
C ASN A 157 -10.11 12.35 0.87
N GLY A 158 -9.30 12.01 -0.13
CA GLY A 158 -8.46 10.83 -0.12
C GLY A 158 -7.45 10.83 1.03
N LEU A 159 -6.93 9.66 1.36
CA LEU A 159 -6.00 9.45 2.47
C LEU A 159 -4.59 9.19 1.95
N PHE A 160 -3.62 9.89 2.51
CA PHE A 160 -2.20 9.67 2.27
C PHE A 160 -1.52 9.14 3.52
N VAL A 161 -0.74 8.07 3.39
CA VAL A 161 -0.07 7.39 4.50
C VAL A 161 1.43 7.36 4.27
N THR A 162 2.19 7.86 5.24
CA THR A 162 3.66 7.84 5.22
C THR A 162 4.23 7.05 6.41
N GLU A 163 5.55 6.90 6.46
CA GLU A 163 6.25 6.37 7.63
C GLU A 163 6.21 7.36 8.81
N GLN A 164 6.42 6.82 10.03
CA GLN A 164 6.34 7.59 11.28
C GLN A 164 7.45 8.65 11.41
N THR A 165 8.62 8.39 10.85
CA THR A 165 9.85 9.16 11.07
C THR A 165 10.04 10.31 10.10
N HIS A 166 9.33 10.34 8.99
CA HIS A 166 9.46 11.35 7.96
C HIS A 166 8.32 12.38 8.02
N ARG A 167 8.66 13.66 7.88
CA ARG A 167 7.69 14.75 7.68
C ARG A 167 7.51 14.97 6.18
N LEU A 168 6.32 15.40 5.79
CA LEU A 168 6.12 15.95 4.45
C LEU A 168 6.94 17.25 4.31
N PRO A 169 7.39 17.60 3.10
CA PRO A 169 7.98 18.91 2.86
C PRO A 169 7.02 20.03 3.31
N ASP A 170 7.57 21.07 3.94
CA ASP A 170 6.77 22.13 4.61
C ASP A 170 5.77 22.82 3.68
N GLU A 171 6.05 22.90 2.38
CA GLU A 171 5.16 23.45 1.36
C GLU A 171 3.86 22.67 1.16
N TRP A 172 3.79 21.42 1.66
CA TRP A 172 2.62 20.55 1.58
C TRP A 172 1.76 20.57 2.86
N ASP A 173 2.17 21.28 3.92
CA ASP A 173 1.47 21.29 5.21
C ASP A 173 0.03 21.81 5.08
N ASP A 174 -0.24 22.80 4.21
CA ASP A 174 -1.57 23.35 3.98
C ASP A 174 -2.46 22.47 3.06
N HIS A 175 -1.89 21.47 2.42
CA HIS A 175 -2.59 20.58 1.48
C HIS A 175 -3.12 19.31 2.13
N PHE A 176 -2.67 19.02 3.36
CA PHE A 176 -2.98 17.80 4.08
C PHE A 176 -3.34 18.03 5.53
N VAL A 177 -4.40 17.39 6.01
CA VAL A 177 -4.78 17.41 7.42
C VAL A 177 -4.48 16.04 8.04
N ARG A 178 -3.59 16.01 9.04
CA ARG A 178 -3.31 14.78 9.78
C ARG A 178 -4.52 14.38 10.62
N ILE A 179 -5.05 13.15 10.41
CA ILE A 179 -6.29 12.69 11.03
C ILE A 179 -6.11 11.85 12.30
N PHE A 180 -4.88 11.39 12.60
CA PHE A 180 -4.56 10.67 13.83
C PHE A 180 -3.30 11.24 14.50
N PRO A 181 -3.30 11.50 15.81
CA PRO A 181 -2.14 12.06 16.51
C PRO A 181 -0.95 11.08 16.58
N ASP A 182 -1.21 9.78 16.52
CA ASP A 182 -0.24 8.69 16.68
C ASP A 182 -0.01 7.88 15.37
N ALA A 183 -0.51 8.38 14.23
CA ALA A 183 -0.25 7.80 12.91
C ALA A 183 -0.02 8.90 11.87
N ARG A 184 0.82 8.62 10.87
CA ARG A 184 1.05 9.50 9.73
C ARG A 184 0.03 9.16 8.64
N ILE A 185 -1.23 9.45 8.93
CA ILE A 185 -2.36 9.35 8.00
C ILE A 185 -2.90 10.76 7.83
N TYR A 186 -2.88 11.22 6.61
CA TYR A 186 -3.27 12.56 6.21
C TYR A 186 -4.48 12.48 5.29
N ARG A 187 -5.38 13.45 5.40
CA ARG A 187 -6.48 13.63 4.45
C ARG A 187 -6.13 14.77 3.52
N LYS A 188 -6.32 14.56 2.21
CA LYS A 188 -6.22 15.64 1.22
C LYS A 188 -7.21 16.73 1.57
N PHE A 189 -6.71 17.95 1.70
CA PHE A 189 -7.56 19.11 1.86
C PHE A 189 -8.12 19.48 0.49
N SER A 190 -9.45 19.51 0.39
CA SER A 190 -10.15 20.00 -0.81
C SER A 190 -10.58 21.43 -0.50
N GLU A 191 -10.09 22.40 -1.27
CA GLU A 191 -10.64 23.75 -1.22
C GLU A 191 -12.14 23.67 -1.60
N ILE A 192 -12.98 24.31 -0.79
CA ILE A 192 -14.43 24.41 -1.01
C ILE A 192 -14.71 25.43 -2.11
#